data_e9ac76f1e90eb9103cf808a8476b867d
#
_entry.id   e9ac76f1e90eb9103cf808a8476b867d
#
_cell.length_a   1.000
_cell.length_b   1.000
_cell.length_c   1.000
_cell.angle_alpha   90.00
_cell.angle_beta   90.00
_cell.angle_gamma   90.00
#
_symmetry.space_group_name_H-M   'P 1'
#
loop_
_entity.id
_entity.type
_entity.pdbx_description
1 polymer ?
#
loop_
_entity_poly.entity_id
_entity_poly.type
_entity_poly.pdbx_seq_one_letter_code
_entity_poly.pdbx_strand_id
1 'polypeptide(L)'
;MEVNSYLGQKGYTISKSELTIEQQKQIRNDLTIKPFSLRECSPMNDNQKTFPAYRESSNKFYVPHYYGSEKFGPPKQYKVTEGTDISLEFCGQLRDYQEPVVNKFINHCTNSVRVGGH
;
A
#
# COMPACT_ATOMS: atom_id res chain seq x y z
N MET A 1 2.46 -0.73 -21.52
CA MET A 1 2.48 -2.19 -21.47
C MET A 1 1.43 -2.69 -20.47
N GLU A 2 0.46 -3.38 -20.97
CA GLU A 2 -0.62 -3.87 -20.11
C GLU A 2 -0.20 -5.15 -19.40
N VAL A 3 0.02 -5.05 -18.12
CA VAL A 3 0.40 -6.19 -17.28
C VAL A 3 -0.86 -6.80 -16.68
N ASN A 4 -0.98 -8.11 -16.71
CA ASN A 4 -2.08 -8.82 -16.05
C ASN A 4 -1.93 -8.68 -14.54
N SER A 5 -2.76 -7.86 -13.96
CA SER A 5 -2.70 -7.54 -12.53
C SER A 5 -4.07 -7.56 -11.92
N TYR A 6 -4.12 -7.78 -10.62
CA TYR A 6 -5.37 -7.68 -9.87
C TYR A 6 -5.09 -7.10 -8.48
N LEU A 7 -6.10 -6.46 -7.93
CA LEU A 7 -6.08 -6.00 -6.56
C LEU A 7 -6.79 -7.04 -5.69
N GLY A 8 -6.05 -7.65 -4.78
CA GLY A 8 -6.56 -8.68 -3.88
C GLY A 8 -6.29 -8.32 -2.42
N GLN A 9 -6.55 -9.27 -1.54
CA GLN A 9 -6.31 -9.08 -0.11
C GLN A 9 -4.84 -8.83 0.24
N LYS A 10 -3.93 -9.31 -0.59
CA LYS A 10 -2.49 -9.13 -0.40
C LYS A 10 -1.96 -7.88 -1.09
N GLY A 11 -2.83 -7.06 -1.64
CA GLY A 11 -2.44 -5.84 -2.36
C GLY A 11 -2.47 -6.02 -3.87
N TYR A 12 -1.72 -5.18 -4.55
CA TYR A 12 -1.60 -5.23 -6.00
C TYR A 12 -0.75 -6.45 -6.40
N THR A 13 -1.30 -7.35 -7.16
CA THR A 13 -0.66 -8.62 -7.50
C THR A 13 -0.31 -8.68 -8.97
N ILE A 14 0.93 -9.05 -9.27
CA ILE A 14 1.44 -9.15 -10.64
C ILE A 14 2.14 -10.48 -10.82
N SER A 15 1.92 -11.13 -11.95
CA SER A 15 2.62 -12.35 -12.29
C SER A 15 4.08 -12.07 -12.67
N LYS A 16 5.00 -12.85 -12.15
CA LYS A 16 6.42 -12.72 -12.48
C LYS A 16 6.71 -12.98 -13.95
N SER A 17 5.89 -13.80 -14.60
CA SER A 17 6.05 -14.12 -16.01
C SER A 17 5.87 -12.91 -16.93
N GLU A 18 5.17 -11.90 -16.46
CA GLU A 18 4.93 -10.66 -17.22
C GLU A 18 5.95 -9.56 -16.94
N LEU A 19 6.86 -9.81 -16.01
CA LEU A 19 7.89 -8.86 -15.62
C LEU A 19 9.25 -9.29 -16.14
N THR A 20 10.01 -8.33 -16.62
CA THR A 20 11.41 -8.57 -16.96
C THR A 20 12.23 -8.72 -15.67
N ILE A 21 13.41 -9.30 -15.80
CA ILE A 21 14.32 -9.46 -14.65
C ILE A 21 14.67 -8.10 -14.05
N GLU A 22 14.83 -7.10 -14.89
CA GLU A 22 15.12 -5.73 -14.46
C GLU A 22 13.96 -5.12 -13.67
N GLN A 23 12.73 -5.33 -14.13
CA GLN A 23 11.54 -4.86 -13.42
C GLN A 23 11.39 -5.55 -12.07
N GLN A 24 11.69 -6.83 -11.99
CA GLN A 24 11.67 -7.55 -10.73
C GLN A 24 12.71 -7.02 -9.74
N LYS A 25 13.91 -6.74 -10.21
CA LYS A 25 14.95 -6.11 -9.39
C LYS A 25 14.56 -4.72 -8.93
N GLN A 26 13.92 -3.96 -9.81
CA GLN A 26 13.45 -2.61 -9.47
C GLN A 26 12.41 -2.64 -8.35
N ILE A 27 11.46 -3.56 -8.42
CA ILE A 27 10.44 -3.74 -7.39
C ILE A 27 11.10 -4.06 -6.04
N ARG A 28 12.03 -5.00 -6.03
CA ARG A 28 12.72 -5.37 -4.80
C ARG A 28 13.52 -4.21 -4.22
N ASN A 29 14.15 -3.44 -5.07
CA ASN A 29 14.96 -2.31 -4.66
C ASN A 29 14.10 -1.17 -4.11
N ASP A 30 13.03 -0.82 -4.84
CA ASP A 30 12.13 0.26 -4.43
C ASP A 30 11.41 -0.03 -3.11
N LEU A 31 11.07 -1.28 -2.88
CA LEU A 31 10.25 -1.69 -1.75
C LEU A 31 11.03 -2.33 -0.61
N THR A 32 12.34 -2.32 -0.69
CA THR A 32 13.18 -2.66 0.46
C THR A 32 13.48 -1.37 1.21
N ILE A 33 12.91 -1.24 2.39
CA ILE A 33 12.93 0.01 3.15
C ILE A 33 14.03 -0.06 4.19
N LYS A 34 14.83 1.00 4.22
CA LYS A 34 15.83 1.21 5.25
C LYS A 34 15.37 2.38 6.11
N PRO A 35 14.97 2.15 7.36
CA PRO A 35 14.52 3.22 8.21
C PRO A 35 15.61 4.25 8.47
N PHE A 36 15.25 5.52 8.39
CA PHE A 36 16.16 6.61 8.73
C PHE A 36 16.04 6.90 10.23
N SER A 37 17.16 6.86 10.93
CA SER A 37 17.21 7.23 12.35
C SER A 37 18.20 8.35 12.57
N LEU A 38 17.72 9.45 13.14
CA LEU A 38 18.56 10.60 13.50
C LEU A 38 19.59 10.25 14.59
N ARG A 39 19.31 9.21 15.37
CA ARG A 39 20.23 8.78 16.43
C ARG A 39 21.37 7.93 15.92
N GLU A 40 21.29 7.47 14.71
CA GLU A 40 22.24 6.54 14.12
C GLU A 40 23.07 7.19 13.01
N CYS A 41 23.38 8.48 13.15
CA CYS A 41 24.32 9.15 12.26
C CYS A 41 25.76 8.65 12.45
N SER A 42 25.96 7.59 13.20
CA SER A 42 27.25 6.97 13.37
C SER A 42 27.50 6.00 12.21
N PRO A 43 28.61 6.15 11.48
CA PRO A 43 28.95 5.24 10.40
C PRO A 43 29.26 3.81 10.87
N MET A 44 29.25 3.58 12.18
CA MET A 44 29.50 2.27 12.76
C MET A 44 28.23 1.43 12.98
N ASN A 45 27.06 1.96 12.72
CA ASN A 45 25.81 1.21 12.88
C ASN A 45 25.41 0.55 11.56
N ASP A 46 26.19 -0.46 11.16
CA ASP A 46 25.84 -1.33 10.04
C ASP A 46 24.64 -2.24 10.33
N ASN A 47 24.04 -2.10 11.53
CA ASN A 47 22.95 -2.93 11.98
C ASN A 47 21.57 -2.35 11.64
N GLN A 48 21.49 -1.41 10.71
CA GLN A 48 20.18 -0.96 10.23
C GLN A 48 19.52 -2.08 9.45
N LYS A 49 18.51 -2.68 10.09
CA LYS A 49 17.73 -3.73 9.46
C LYS A 49 16.86 -3.13 8.36
N THR A 50 17.06 -3.60 7.15
CA THR A 50 16.12 -3.32 6.06
C THR A 50 14.95 -4.29 6.16
N PHE A 51 13.79 -3.88 5.69
CA PHE A 51 12.64 -4.77 5.63
C PHE A 51 11.91 -4.60 4.28
N PRO A 52 11.33 -5.68 3.76
CA PRO A 52 10.58 -5.59 2.52
C PRO A 52 9.18 -5.05 2.76
N ALA A 53 8.76 -4.08 1.94
CA ALA A 53 7.38 -3.61 1.90
C ALA A 53 6.59 -4.33 0.80
N TYR A 54 7.03 -5.50 0.40
CA TYR A 54 6.40 -6.35 -0.60
C TYR A 54 6.48 -7.79 -0.14
N ARG A 55 5.70 -8.63 -0.80
CA ARG A 55 5.83 -10.08 -0.67
C ARG A 55 5.97 -10.68 -2.05
N GLU A 56 6.58 -11.85 -2.11
CA GLU A 56 6.68 -12.58 -3.36
C GLU A 56 6.46 -14.08 -3.12
N SER A 57 5.79 -14.69 -4.07
CA SER A 57 5.72 -16.16 -4.17
C SER A 57 6.62 -16.62 -5.30
N SER A 58 6.61 -17.91 -5.59
CA SER A 58 7.35 -18.44 -6.73
C SER A 58 6.91 -17.82 -8.06
N ASN A 59 5.66 -17.39 -8.18
CA ASN A 59 5.06 -16.96 -9.44
C ASN A 59 4.57 -15.51 -9.45
N LYS A 60 4.46 -14.85 -8.29
CA LYS A 60 3.80 -13.55 -8.20
C LYS A 60 4.52 -12.61 -7.25
N PHE A 61 4.34 -11.31 -7.51
CA PHE A 61 4.67 -10.24 -6.58
C PHE A 61 3.42 -9.62 -5.99
N TYR A 62 3.47 -9.32 -4.70
CA TYR A 62 2.41 -8.62 -3.97
C TYR A 62 2.99 -7.31 -3.47
N VAL A 63 2.54 -6.21 -4.06
CA VAL A 63 3.08 -4.87 -3.79
C VAL A 63 1.99 -3.94 -3.27
N PRO A 64 2.35 -2.81 -2.64
CA PRO A 64 1.33 -1.85 -2.23
C PRO A 64 0.49 -1.36 -3.39
N HIS A 65 -0.78 -1.12 -3.12
CA HIS A 65 -1.78 -0.78 -4.15
C HIS A 65 -1.33 0.38 -5.04
N TYR A 66 -0.94 1.49 -4.43
CA TYR A 66 -0.61 2.69 -5.20
C TYR A 66 0.72 2.58 -5.91
N TYR A 67 1.69 1.88 -5.32
CA TYR A 67 2.94 1.59 -6.01
C TYR A 67 2.69 0.80 -7.30
N GLY A 68 1.88 -0.25 -7.22
CA GLY A 68 1.55 -1.05 -8.39
C GLY A 68 0.80 -0.24 -9.44
N SER A 69 -0.16 0.57 -9.01
CA SER A 69 -0.97 1.37 -9.92
C SER A 69 -0.15 2.44 -10.64
N GLU A 70 0.82 3.05 -9.97
CA GLU A 70 1.69 4.04 -10.59
C GLU A 70 2.67 3.41 -11.60
N LYS A 71 3.21 2.25 -11.27
CA LYS A 71 4.22 1.60 -12.11
C LYS A 71 3.63 0.84 -13.28
N PHE A 72 2.48 0.19 -13.08
CA PHE A 72 1.92 -0.75 -14.05
C PHE A 72 0.51 -0.39 -14.51
N GLY A 73 -0.03 0.71 -14.03
CA GLY A 73 -1.39 1.12 -14.33
C GLY A 73 -2.42 0.53 -13.39
N PRO A 74 -3.69 0.92 -13.53
CA PRO A 74 -4.74 0.41 -12.66
C PRO A 74 -4.88 -1.10 -12.78
N PRO A 75 -5.26 -1.79 -11.70
CA PRO A 75 -5.43 -3.24 -11.76
C PRO A 75 -6.56 -3.61 -12.70
N LYS A 76 -6.36 -4.67 -13.47
CA LYS A 76 -7.38 -5.12 -14.44
C LYS A 76 -8.57 -5.79 -13.76
N GLN A 77 -8.37 -6.37 -12.60
CA GLN A 77 -9.41 -7.03 -11.84
C GLN A 77 -9.38 -6.62 -10.39
N TYR A 78 -10.53 -6.55 -9.78
CA TYR A 78 -10.68 -6.27 -8.35
C TYR A 78 -11.23 -7.53 -7.69
N LYS A 79 -10.41 -8.17 -6.86
CA LYS A 79 -10.78 -9.38 -6.12
C LYS A 79 -11.02 -9.14 -4.65
N VAL A 80 -11.02 -7.87 -4.25
CA VAL A 80 -11.36 -7.48 -2.88
C VAL A 80 -12.87 -7.45 -2.75
N THR A 81 -13.40 -8.11 -1.73
CA THR A 81 -14.84 -8.08 -1.45
C THR A 81 -15.23 -6.69 -0.94
N GLU A 82 -16.41 -6.24 -1.32
CA GLU A 82 -16.93 -4.95 -0.85
C GLU A 82 -17.25 -4.94 0.64
N GLY A 83 -17.32 -6.12 1.24
CA GLY A 83 -17.68 -6.26 2.64
C GLY A 83 -19.20 -6.23 2.84
N THR A 84 -19.61 -6.32 4.09
CA THR A 84 -21.00 -6.27 4.48
C THR A 84 -21.20 -5.05 5.39
N ASP A 85 -22.27 -4.31 5.17
CA ASP A 85 -22.58 -3.19 6.01
C ASP A 85 -22.81 -3.62 7.44
N ILE A 86 -22.23 -2.88 8.37
CA ILE A 86 -22.40 -3.13 9.78
C ILE A 86 -22.88 -1.85 10.45
N SER A 87 -23.91 -1.99 11.29
CA SER A 87 -24.45 -0.86 12.03
C SER A 87 -23.68 -0.75 13.34
N LEU A 88 -22.75 0.19 13.40
CA LEU A 88 -21.98 0.47 14.59
C LEU A 88 -22.22 1.90 15.03
N GLU A 89 -22.42 2.07 16.33
CA GLU A 89 -22.58 3.36 16.93
C GLU A 89 -21.33 3.75 17.69
N PHE A 90 -20.84 4.97 17.43
CA PHE A 90 -19.68 5.50 18.13
C PHE A 90 -20.12 6.04 19.50
N CYS A 91 -19.67 5.38 20.57
CA CYS A 91 -20.05 5.74 21.94
C CYS A 91 -19.03 6.64 22.64
N GLY A 92 -17.96 7.03 21.96
CA GLY A 92 -16.95 7.93 22.51
C GLY A 92 -17.26 9.39 22.25
N GLN A 93 -16.40 10.25 22.74
CA GLN A 93 -16.46 11.67 22.47
C GLN A 93 -15.10 12.17 21.97
N LEU A 94 -15.11 12.84 20.84
CA LEU A 94 -13.90 13.43 20.26
C LEU A 94 -13.51 14.68 21.03
N ARG A 95 -12.23 14.94 21.12
CA ARG A 95 -11.72 16.21 21.64
C ARG A 95 -11.92 17.31 20.62
N ASP A 96 -11.99 18.55 21.08
CA ASP A 96 -12.28 19.71 20.21
C ASP A 96 -11.36 19.81 19.00
N TYR A 97 -10.07 19.52 19.18
CA TYR A 97 -9.11 19.58 18.10
C TYR A 97 -9.17 18.37 17.15
N GLN A 98 -9.83 17.30 17.53
CA GLN A 98 -9.99 16.11 16.69
C GLN A 98 -11.19 16.23 15.73
N GLU A 99 -12.22 16.94 16.12
CA GLU A 99 -13.43 17.07 15.31
C GLU A 99 -13.19 17.61 13.90
N PRO A 100 -12.44 18.71 13.70
CA PRO A 100 -12.17 19.19 12.34
C PRO A 100 -11.40 18.18 11.48
N VAL A 101 -10.48 17.46 12.08
CA VAL A 101 -9.68 16.45 11.37
C VAL A 101 -10.56 15.29 10.92
N VAL A 102 -11.39 14.77 11.82
CA VAL A 102 -12.30 13.68 11.51
C VAL A 102 -13.31 14.09 10.45
N ASN A 103 -13.89 15.28 10.57
CA ASN A 103 -14.85 15.80 9.60
C ASN A 103 -14.22 15.94 8.21
N LYS A 104 -13.01 16.42 8.14
CA LYS A 104 -12.29 16.54 6.87
C LYS A 104 -12.04 15.18 6.24
N PHE A 105 -11.66 14.21 7.05
CA PHE A 105 -11.45 12.83 6.58
C PHE A 105 -12.76 12.23 6.06
N ILE A 106 -13.84 12.37 6.81
CA ILE A 106 -15.15 11.85 6.40
C ILE A 106 -15.61 12.48 5.08
N ASN A 107 -15.46 13.81 4.95
CA ASN A 107 -15.82 14.50 3.72
C ASN A 107 -14.98 14.01 2.53
N HIS A 108 -13.70 13.78 2.74
CA HIS A 108 -12.82 13.26 1.69
C HIS A 108 -13.29 11.87 1.24
N CYS A 109 -13.54 10.98 2.19
CA CYS A 109 -13.98 9.61 1.89
C CYS A 109 -15.34 9.55 1.23
N THR A 110 -16.26 10.46 1.60
CA THR A 110 -17.61 10.49 1.06
C THR A 110 -17.67 11.08 -0.35
N ASN A 111 -16.84 12.09 -0.62
CA ASN A 111 -16.86 12.80 -1.89
C ASN A 111 -15.89 12.24 -2.92
N SER A 112 -14.92 11.45 -2.49
CA SER A 112 -13.92 10.86 -3.37
C SER A 112 -14.25 9.40 -3.64
N VAL A 113 -14.97 9.16 -4.70
CA VAL A 113 -15.27 7.79 -5.14
C VAL A 113 -13.96 7.10 -5.49
N ARG A 114 -13.63 6.00 -4.85
CA ARG A 114 -12.48 5.12 -5.10
C ARG A 114 -11.14 5.57 -4.52
N VAL A 115 -11.09 6.63 -3.79
CA VAL A 115 -9.84 7.01 -3.15
C VAL A 115 -9.95 6.56 -1.71
N GLY A 116 -9.60 5.37 -1.37
CA GLY A 116 -9.59 4.97 0.05
C GLY A 116 -9.04 6.08 0.93
N GLY A 117 -9.31 6.07 2.21
CA GLY A 117 -8.99 7.18 3.11
C GLY A 117 -7.49 7.44 3.27
N HIS A 118 -6.86 7.99 2.28
CA HIS A 118 -5.45 8.38 2.35
C HIS A 118 -5.25 9.87 2.35
#